data_9fb98b97b43a57b77e3e7f5a2017d54f
#
_entry.id   9fb98b97b43a57b77e3e7f5a2017d54f
#
_cell.length_a   1.000
_cell.length_b   1.000
_cell.length_c   1.000
_cell.angle_alpha   90.00
_cell.angle_beta   90.00
_cell.angle_gamma   90.00
#
_symmetry.space_group_name_H-M   'P 1'
#
loop_
_entity.id
_entity.type
_entity.pdbx_description
1 polymer ?
#
loop_
_entity_poly.entity_id
_entity_poly.type
_entity_poly.pdbx_seq_one_letter_code
_entity_poly.pdbx_strand_id
1 'polypeptide(L)'
;QYEAGAVPGMTREPEVPDELVTKAKAFTDTAIITICRFSGEGWDRKCQINDEGYELFEDEKKQIELSASIFENGDFCLTNGEAAMVEKVKANFKNVIVVMNVGGMVDTSWFKDCKEIPAVLMAWQGGMEGGLAAADVVTGDVNPSGKLVDTYAATLEDYPSTENFHKSVYYVDYNEDIYVGYRYFETIPGAAEKVNYPFGFGLSYTSFETEVLGAEEKDGKIVVKAAVTNTGKRAGKEVVQLYYGAPQGKLGKPAKELGAYRK
;
A
#
# COMPACT_ATOMS: atom_id res chain seq x y z
N GLN A 1 6.85 24.15 5.09
CA GLN A 1 7.95 24.67 5.92
C GLN A 1 8.87 23.50 6.26
N TYR A 2 10.12 23.57 5.83
CA TYR A 2 11.13 22.57 6.18
C TYR A 2 11.74 22.98 7.53
N GLU A 3 11.56 22.15 8.55
CA GLU A 3 12.29 22.32 9.81
C GLU A 3 13.68 21.71 9.67
N ALA A 4 14.71 22.54 9.84
CA ALA A 4 16.09 22.06 9.79
C ALA A 4 16.33 21.04 10.93
N GLY A 5 16.77 19.81 10.58
CA GLY A 5 16.98 18.72 11.52
C GLY A 5 15.80 17.77 11.67
N ALA A 6 14.68 17.97 10.96
CA ALA A 6 13.60 17.01 10.92
C ALA A 6 14.05 15.71 10.23
N VAL A 7 13.64 14.58 10.79
CA VAL A 7 13.86 13.27 10.16
C VAL A 7 12.95 13.20 8.92
N PRO A 8 13.45 12.75 7.76
CA PRO A 8 12.63 12.61 6.57
C PRO A 8 11.36 11.79 6.83
N GLY A 9 10.20 12.32 6.40
CA GLY A 9 8.90 11.66 6.61
C GLY A 9 8.33 11.76 8.03
N MET A 10 8.98 12.49 8.93
CA MET A 10 8.54 12.73 10.30
C MET A 10 8.31 14.22 10.55
N THR A 11 7.46 14.84 9.75
CA THR A 11 7.06 16.23 9.91
C THR A 11 5.55 16.30 10.10
N ARG A 12 5.11 17.08 11.07
CA ARG A 12 3.68 17.28 11.31
C ARG A 12 3.04 18.00 10.13
N GLU A 13 1.86 17.56 9.74
CA GLU A 13 1.06 18.26 8.73
C GLU A 13 0.60 19.61 9.32
N PRO A 14 0.95 20.73 8.66
CA PRO A 14 0.48 22.06 9.11
C PRO A 14 -0.99 22.24 8.78
N GLU A 15 -1.67 23.09 9.53
CA GLU A 15 -3.01 23.52 9.19
C GLU A 15 -3.02 24.22 7.83
N VAL A 16 -3.97 23.84 6.98
CA VAL A 16 -4.19 24.46 5.66
C VAL A 16 -5.13 25.68 5.84
N PRO A 17 -4.64 26.94 5.67
CA PRO A 17 -5.45 28.13 5.85
C PRO A 17 -6.56 28.25 4.79
N ASP A 18 -7.72 28.76 5.17
CA ASP A 18 -8.86 28.98 4.24
C ASP A 18 -8.54 29.95 3.10
N GLU A 19 -7.68 30.93 3.37
CA GLU A 19 -7.18 31.86 2.34
C GLU A 19 -6.41 31.12 1.24
N LEU A 20 -5.55 30.14 1.62
CA LEU A 20 -4.82 29.32 0.67
C LEU A 20 -5.76 28.47 -0.17
N VAL A 21 -6.78 27.85 0.45
CA VAL A 21 -7.81 27.08 -0.24
C VAL A 21 -8.56 27.94 -1.24
N THR A 22 -8.99 29.14 -0.83
CA THR A 22 -9.70 30.10 -1.70
C THR A 22 -8.85 30.48 -2.90
N LYS A 23 -7.57 30.78 -2.70
CA LYS A 23 -6.64 31.12 -3.77
C LYS A 23 -6.40 29.94 -4.71
N ALA A 24 -6.26 28.72 -4.19
CA ALA A 24 -6.07 27.52 -4.99
C ALA A 24 -7.32 27.20 -5.83
N LYS A 25 -8.51 27.33 -5.27
CA LYS A 25 -9.80 27.15 -5.99
C LYS A 25 -9.99 28.14 -7.13
N ALA A 26 -9.48 29.35 -7.00
CA ALA A 26 -9.52 30.34 -8.09
C ALA A 26 -8.60 29.94 -9.26
N PHE A 27 -7.61 29.09 -9.02
CA PHE A 27 -6.65 28.64 -10.01
C PHE A 27 -7.06 27.31 -10.67
N THR A 28 -7.60 26.36 -9.89
CA THR A 28 -7.91 25.00 -10.37
C THR A 28 -9.06 24.38 -9.58
N ASP A 29 -9.75 23.43 -10.17
CA ASP A 29 -10.73 22.55 -9.51
C ASP A 29 -10.16 21.16 -9.13
N THR A 30 -8.86 20.95 -9.36
CA THR A 30 -8.14 19.70 -9.09
C THR A 30 -7.08 19.90 -8.02
N ALA A 31 -7.09 19.04 -7.01
CA ALA A 31 -6.07 19.02 -5.95
C ALA A 31 -5.33 17.68 -5.92
N ILE A 32 -4.05 17.74 -5.62
CA ILE A 32 -3.21 16.57 -5.37
C ILE A 32 -2.81 16.59 -3.89
N ILE A 33 -3.13 15.52 -3.18
CA ILE A 33 -2.71 15.27 -1.80
C ILE A 33 -1.55 14.28 -1.84
N THR A 34 -0.46 14.59 -1.12
CA THR A 34 0.65 13.65 -0.94
C THR A 34 0.74 13.23 0.51
N ILE A 35 0.71 11.94 0.79
CA ILE A 35 0.94 11.36 2.11
C ILE A 35 2.29 10.64 2.08
N CYS A 36 3.13 10.91 3.08
CA CYS A 36 4.48 10.36 3.18
C CYS A 36 4.65 9.52 4.43
N ARG A 37 5.27 8.34 4.27
CA ARG A 37 5.76 7.50 5.37
C ARG A 37 7.11 6.94 4.98
N PHE A 38 8.15 7.39 5.67
CA PHE A 38 9.50 6.91 5.41
C PHE A 38 9.73 5.53 6.04
N SER A 39 10.45 4.67 5.34
CA SER A 39 11.01 3.41 5.86
C SER A 39 12.30 3.09 5.14
N GLY A 40 13.27 2.50 5.83
CA GLY A 40 14.57 2.15 5.28
C GLY A 40 15.36 1.28 6.24
N GLU A 41 16.55 0.84 5.85
CA GLU A 41 17.43 0.05 6.68
C GLU A 41 17.72 0.75 8.02
N GLY A 42 17.59 0.03 9.13
CA GLY A 42 17.75 0.58 10.47
C GLY A 42 16.63 1.56 10.88
N TRP A 43 15.61 1.70 10.07
CA TRP A 43 14.49 2.59 10.29
C TRP A 43 13.17 1.89 9.98
N ASP A 44 12.88 0.85 10.74
CA ASP A 44 11.59 0.16 10.66
C ASP A 44 10.48 1.05 11.19
N ARG A 45 9.34 1.01 10.53
CA ARG A 45 8.17 1.77 10.97
C ARG A 45 7.63 1.21 12.27
N LYS A 46 7.43 2.08 13.25
CA LYS A 46 6.83 1.77 14.54
C LYS A 46 5.38 2.24 14.51
N CYS A 47 4.49 1.31 14.14
CA CYS A 47 3.08 1.63 13.93
C CYS A 47 2.29 1.79 15.22
N GLN A 48 2.83 1.36 16.36
CA GLN A 48 2.17 1.36 17.66
C GLN A 48 2.44 2.66 18.39
N ILE A 49 1.41 3.19 19.01
CA ILE A 49 1.51 4.40 19.84
C ILE A 49 2.06 4.05 21.22
N ASN A 50 1.79 2.84 21.68
CA ASN A 50 2.04 2.37 23.03
C ASN A 50 2.57 0.94 23.00
N ASP A 51 3.87 0.78 23.24
CA ASP A 51 4.55 -0.52 23.27
C ASP A 51 4.70 -1.05 24.72
N GLU A 52 3.77 -0.73 25.62
CA GLU A 52 3.75 -1.29 26.96
C GLU A 52 3.72 -2.82 26.90
N GLY A 53 4.73 -3.43 27.48
CA GLY A 53 4.87 -4.89 27.53
C GLY A 53 5.76 -5.48 26.44
N TYR A 54 6.25 -4.69 25.50
CA TYR A 54 7.28 -5.14 24.55
C TYR A 54 8.68 -4.91 25.10
N GLU A 55 9.57 -5.85 24.84
CA GLU A 55 11.00 -5.70 25.09
C GLU A 55 11.65 -4.98 23.92
N LEU A 56 12.28 -3.83 24.16
CA LEU A 56 12.87 -2.99 23.12
C LEU A 56 14.29 -2.55 23.51
N PHE A 57 15.13 -2.38 22.53
CA PHE A 57 16.40 -1.68 22.69
C PHE A 57 16.17 -0.17 22.89
N GLU A 58 17.10 0.52 23.54
CA GLU A 58 16.99 1.96 23.81
C GLU A 58 16.83 2.81 22.55
N ASP A 59 17.44 2.41 21.46
CA ASP A 59 17.30 3.12 20.18
C ASP A 59 15.90 2.95 19.57
N GLU A 60 15.29 1.77 19.74
CA GLU A 60 13.90 1.51 19.31
C GLU A 60 12.92 2.32 20.15
N LYS A 61 13.13 2.40 21.47
CA LYS A 61 12.31 3.25 22.35
C LYS A 61 12.31 4.71 21.90
N LYS A 62 13.49 5.25 21.59
CA LYS A 62 13.62 6.63 21.09
C LYS A 62 12.93 6.83 19.74
N GLN A 63 12.99 5.84 18.84
CA GLN A 63 12.26 5.90 17.56
C GLN A 63 10.75 5.90 17.79
N ILE A 64 10.25 5.07 18.70
CA ILE A 64 8.82 5.02 19.05
C ILE A 64 8.39 6.35 19.68
N GLU A 65 9.15 6.89 20.63
CA GLU A 65 8.85 8.19 21.24
C GLU A 65 8.79 9.32 20.21
N LEU A 66 9.74 9.35 19.27
CA LEU A 66 9.75 10.33 18.18
C LEU A 66 8.55 10.12 17.26
N SER A 67 8.28 8.89 16.85
CA SER A 67 7.13 8.54 16.01
C SER A 67 5.82 8.92 16.69
N ALA A 68 5.61 8.55 17.94
CA ALA A 68 4.41 8.88 18.72
C ALA A 68 4.22 10.40 18.89
N SER A 69 5.31 11.17 18.94
CA SER A 69 5.22 12.63 19.03
C SER A 69 4.65 13.30 17.78
N ILE A 70 4.69 12.61 16.64
CA ILE A 70 4.27 13.11 15.32
C ILE A 70 3.00 12.41 14.85
N PHE A 71 2.94 11.09 15.03
CA PHE A 71 1.85 10.22 14.56
C PHE A 71 0.98 9.78 15.76
N GLU A 72 0.13 10.68 16.24
CA GLU A 72 -0.72 10.45 17.40
C GLU A 72 -1.71 9.29 17.27
N ASN A 73 -1.95 8.83 16.04
CA ASN A 73 -2.81 7.68 15.71
C ASN A 73 -1.98 6.45 15.26
N GLY A 74 -0.66 6.45 15.52
CA GLY A 74 0.29 5.52 14.90
C GLY A 74 0.61 5.90 13.45
N ASP A 75 1.78 5.48 12.97
CA ASP A 75 2.23 5.88 11.64
C ASP A 75 1.55 5.08 10.50
N PHE A 76 0.79 4.04 10.85
CA PHE A 76 -0.07 3.32 9.91
C PHE A 76 -1.25 4.19 9.46
N CYS A 77 -1.85 4.93 10.37
CA CYS A 77 -3.03 5.77 10.12
C CYS A 77 -2.66 7.20 9.71
N LEU A 78 -3.65 7.98 9.27
CA LEU A 78 -3.50 9.42 9.14
C LEU A 78 -3.35 10.08 10.51
N THR A 79 -2.51 11.11 10.61
CA THR A 79 -2.52 12.02 11.75
C THR A 79 -3.81 12.86 11.73
N ASN A 80 -4.16 13.48 12.85
CA ASN A 80 -5.31 14.39 12.90
C ASN A 80 -5.16 15.58 11.93
N GLY A 81 -3.93 16.08 11.77
CA GLY A 81 -3.62 17.14 10.80
C GLY A 81 -3.82 16.69 9.35
N GLU A 82 -3.32 15.51 8.99
CA GLU A 82 -3.51 14.93 7.66
C GLU A 82 -4.99 14.65 7.38
N ALA A 83 -5.72 14.09 8.34
CA ALA A 83 -7.16 13.85 8.21
C ALA A 83 -7.93 15.15 8.00
N ALA A 84 -7.63 16.20 8.77
CA ALA A 84 -8.25 17.52 8.61
C ALA A 84 -7.94 18.14 7.24
N MET A 85 -6.70 18.02 6.75
CA MET A 85 -6.29 18.46 5.42
C MET A 85 -7.05 17.69 4.33
N VAL A 86 -7.15 16.37 4.43
CA VAL A 86 -7.90 15.53 3.48
C VAL A 86 -9.35 15.97 3.41
N GLU A 87 -10.04 16.11 4.55
CA GLU A 87 -11.45 16.54 4.58
C GLU A 87 -11.63 17.95 4.02
N LYS A 88 -10.72 18.89 4.35
CA LYS A 88 -10.75 20.23 3.79
C LYS A 88 -10.59 20.25 2.27
N VAL A 89 -9.69 19.43 1.73
CA VAL A 89 -9.49 19.32 0.28
C VAL A 89 -10.70 18.68 -0.39
N LYS A 90 -11.23 17.57 0.12
CA LYS A 90 -12.44 16.92 -0.39
C LYS A 90 -13.63 17.87 -0.46
N ALA A 91 -13.82 18.69 0.57
CA ALA A 91 -14.92 19.65 0.63
C ALA A 91 -14.79 20.82 -0.37
N ASN A 92 -13.59 21.07 -0.87
CA ASN A 92 -13.33 22.29 -1.65
C ASN A 92 -12.92 22.06 -3.11
N PHE A 93 -12.48 20.88 -3.49
CA PHE A 93 -12.06 20.58 -4.85
C PHE A 93 -12.92 19.48 -5.47
N LYS A 94 -13.17 19.61 -6.76
CA LYS A 94 -13.98 18.68 -7.51
C LYS A 94 -13.24 17.38 -7.82
N ASN A 95 -11.97 17.49 -8.12
CA ASN A 95 -11.11 16.36 -8.47
C ASN A 95 -10.00 16.26 -7.43
N VAL A 96 -9.96 15.18 -6.69
CA VAL A 96 -8.92 14.92 -5.70
C VAL A 96 -8.12 13.69 -6.12
N ILE A 97 -6.82 13.85 -6.24
CA ILE A 97 -5.87 12.78 -6.54
C ILE A 97 -4.99 12.61 -5.31
N VAL A 98 -4.81 11.38 -4.86
CA VAL A 98 -3.91 11.07 -3.74
C VAL A 98 -2.66 10.38 -4.27
N VAL A 99 -1.50 10.83 -3.83
CA VAL A 99 -0.19 10.21 -4.10
C VAL A 99 0.39 9.72 -2.79
N MET A 100 0.51 8.41 -2.65
CA MET A 100 1.08 7.74 -1.48
C MET A 100 2.58 7.51 -1.70
N ASN A 101 3.42 8.36 -1.09
CA ASN A 101 4.88 8.21 -1.06
C ASN A 101 5.28 7.50 0.23
N VAL A 102 5.15 6.20 0.26
CA VAL A 102 5.25 5.40 1.48
C VAL A 102 6.24 4.25 1.30
N GLY A 103 6.97 3.90 2.37
CA GLY A 103 7.94 2.82 2.37
C GLY A 103 7.38 1.47 2.85
N GLY A 104 6.10 1.38 3.13
CA GLY A 104 5.46 0.15 3.63
C GLY A 104 3.95 0.27 3.69
N MET A 105 3.31 -0.65 4.42
CA MET A 105 1.86 -0.71 4.57
C MET A 105 1.33 0.51 5.32
N VAL A 106 0.18 1.01 4.90
CA VAL A 106 -0.56 2.13 5.53
C VAL A 106 -2.04 1.85 5.49
N ASP A 107 -2.81 2.53 6.33
CA ASP A 107 -4.26 2.52 6.25
C ASP A 107 -4.74 3.05 4.90
N THR A 108 -5.56 2.27 4.25
CA THR A 108 -6.19 2.60 2.97
C THR A 108 -7.69 2.80 3.07
N SER A 109 -8.25 2.61 4.27
CA SER A 109 -9.70 2.65 4.50
C SER A 109 -10.30 4.03 4.25
N TRP A 110 -9.52 5.09 4.47
CA TRP A 110 -9.97 6.47 4.31
C TRP A 110 -10.20 6.90 2.85
N PHE A 111 -9.61 6.19 1.88
CA PHE A 111 -9.86 6.43 0.45
C PHE A 111 -10.56 5.27 -0.24
N LYS A 112 -10.58 4.08 0.38
CA LYS A 112 -11.32 2.95 -0.19
C LYS A 112 -12.79 3.31 -0.31
N ASP A 113 -13.35 3.15 -1.50
CA ASP A 113 -14.76 3.45 -1.80
C ASP A 113 -15.17 4.94 -1.57
N CYS A 114 -14.19 5.84 -1.36
CA CYS A 114 -14.43 7.28 -1.21
C CYS A 114 -14.63 7.93 -2.58
N LYS A 115 -15.87 8.37 -2.85
CA LYS A 115 -16.22 8.96 -4.16
C LYS A 115 -15.55 10.29 -4.43
N GLU A 116 -15.21 11.02 -3.38
CA GLU A 116 -14.51 12.30 -3.43
C GLU A 116 -13.03 12.14 -3.76
N ILE A 117 -12.48 10.92 -3.64
CA ILE A 117 -11.10 10.57 -3.99
C ILE A 117 -11.11 9.51 -5.10
N PRO A 118 -11.37 9.90 -6.34
CA PRO A 118 -11.52 8.94 -7.45
C PRO A 118 -10.20 8.33 -7.94
N ALA A 119 -9.06 8.86 -7.52
CA ALA A 119 -7.74 8.39 -7.99
C ALA A 119 -6.71 8.38 -6.86
N VAL A 120 -6.04 7.23 -6.71
CA VAL A 120 -4.92 7.05 -5.78
C VAL A 120 -3.74 6.40 -6.51
N LEU A 121 -2.57 7.04 -6.41
CA LEU A 121 -1.31 6.52 -6.93
C LEU A 121 -0.45 6.04 -5.75
N MET A 122 -0.20 4.73 -5.69
CA MET A 122 0.82 4.16 -4.80
C MET A 122 2.19 4.36 -5.45
N ALA A 123 2.83 5.50 -5.14
CA ALA A 123 4.10 5.89 -5.74
C ALA A 123 5.31 5.24 -5.07
N TRP A 124 5.13 4.70 -3.86
CA TRP A 124 6.20 4.14 -3.04
C TRP A 124 7.35 5.14 -2.83
N GLN A 125 8.56 4.67 -2.65
CA GLN A 125 9.77 5.48 -2.55
C GLN A 125 10.47 5.53 -3.92
N GLY A 126 10.08 6.49 -4.74
CA GLY A 126 10.39 6.55 -6.16
C GLY A 126 11.83 6.91 -6.56
N GLY A 127 12.73 7.16 -5.60
CA GLY A 127 14.12 7.56 -5.88
C GLY A 127 14.23 8.95 -6.52
N MET A 128 15.38 9.24 -7.18
CA MET A 128 15.70 10.59 -7.70
C MET A 128 14.72 11.09 -8.76
N GLU A 129 14.22 10.21 -9.63
CA GLU A 129 13.28 10.54 -10.70
C GLU A 129 11.81 10.28 -10.31
N GLY A 130 11.56 9.95 -9.04
CA GLY A 130 10.22 9.57 -8.56
C GLY A 130 9.17 10.64 -8.78
N GLY A 131 9.51 11.91 -8.63
CA GLY A 131 8.61 13.02 -8.88
C GLY A 131 8.19 13.15 -10.34
N LEU A 132 9.14 13.01 -11.28
CA LEU A 132 8.85 13.02 -12.71
C LEU A 132 8.00 11.80 -13.10
N ALA A 133 8.36 10.61 -12.62
CA ALA A 133 7.58 9.39 -12.90
C ALA A 133 6.14 9.48 -12.36
N ALA A 134 5.94 10.04 -11.18
CA ALA A 134 4.60 10.27 -10.64
C ALA A 134 3.82 11.29 -11.46
N ALA A 135 4.47 12.38 -11.91
CA ALA A 135 3.86 13.38 -12.79
C ALA A 135 3.41 12.76 -14.12
N ASP A 136 4.27 11.97 -14.79
CA ASP A 136 3.95 11.29 -16.05
C ASP A 136 2.72 10.36 -15.91
N VAL A 137 2.61 9.67 -14.78
CA VAL A 137 1.43 8.84 -14.49
C VAL A 137 0.19 9.71 -14.27
N VAL A 138 0.28 10.73 -13.44
CA VAL A 138 -0.88 11.60 -13.10
C VAL A 138 -1.38 12.37 -14.32
N THR A 139 -0.49 12.83 -15.20
CA THR A 139 -0.85 13.51 -16.46
C THR A 139 -1.35 12.55 -17.53
N GLY A 140 -1.06 11.26 -17.38
CA GLY A 140 -1.43 10.22 -18.34
C GLY A 140 -0.45 10.06 -19.51
N ASP A 141 0.73 10.66 -19.43
CA ASP A 141 1.81 10.46 -20.40
C ASP A 141 2.34 9.03 -20.32
N VAL A 142 2.32 8.45 -19.15
CA VAL A 142 2.64 7.03 -18.90
C VAL A 142 1.42 6.31 -18.34
N ASN A 143 1.05 5.20 -18.96
CA ASN A 143 0.01 4.32 -18.45
C ASN A 143 0.56 3.41 -17.36
N PRO A 144 0.06 3.49 -16.09
CA PRO A 144 0.55 2.65 -15.02
C PRO A 144 0.27 1.17 -15.30
N SER A 145 1.20 0.32 -14.86
CA SER A 145 1.09 -1.13 -14.98
C SER A 145 1.67 -1.87 -13.77
N GLY A 146 1.92 -1.15 -12.69
CA GLY A 146 2.33 -1.70 -11.41
C GLY A 146 1.18 -2.49 -10.77
N LYS A 147 1.54 -3.53 -10.02
CA LYS A 147 0.61 -4.30 -9.19
C LYS A 147 1.11 -4.30 -7.75
N LEU A 148 0.20 -4.30 -6.79
CA LEU A 148 0.55 -4.40 -5.39
C LEU A 148 1.29 -5.71 -5.12
N VAL A 149 2.38 -5.61 -4.39
CA VAL A 149 3.22 -6.75 -3.98
C VAL A 149 2.87 -7.26 -2.58
N ASP A 150 1.92 -6.58 -1.94
CA ASP A 150 1.39 -6.93 -0.62
C ASP A 150 -0.14 -6.87 -0.64
N THR A 151 -0.75 -7.53 0.37
CA THR A 151 -2.19 -7.43 0.64
C THR A 151 -2.43 -6.32 1.65
N TYR A 152 -3.27 -5.36 1.32
CA TYR A 152 -3.67 -4.27 2.21
C TYR A 152 -4.91 -4.68 3.00
N ALA A 153 -4.75 -4.93 4.28
CA ALA A 153 -5.85 -5.19 5.19
C ALA A 153 -6.57 -3.88 5.60
N ALA A 154 -7.76 -4.03 6.17
CA ALA A 154 -8.58 -2.90 6.59
C ALA A 154 -7.99 -2.18 7.82
N THR A 155 -7.40 -2.94 8.75
CA THR A 155 -6.75 -2.41 9.94
C THR A 155 -5.38 -3.06 10.16
N LEU A 156 -4.58 -2.47 11.03
CA LEU A 156 -3.28 -3.03 11.41
C LEU A 156 -3.44 -4.37 12.15
N GLU A 157 -4.48 -4.50 12.96
CA GLU A 157 -4.79 -5.70 13.75
C GLU A 157 -5.22 -6.90 12.89
N ASP A 158 -5.56 -6.67 11.62
CA ASP A 158 -5.93 -7.73 10.69
C ASP A 158 -4.71 -8.50 10.15
N TYR A 159 -3.49 -7.97 10.36
CA TYR A 159 -2.26 -8.69 10.03
C TYR A 159 -1.86 -9.63 11.16
N PRO A 160 -1.62 -10.92 10.88
CA PRO A 160 -1.38 -11.92 11.93
C PRO A 160 -0.09 -11.69 12.73
N SER A 161 0.87 -10.96 12.18
CA SER A 161 2.13 -10.62 12.85
C SER A 161 2.07 -9.39 13.76
N THR A 162 0.99 -8.62 13.76
CA THR A 162 0.91 -7.36 14.52
C THR A 162 1.13 -7.56 16.02
N GLU A 163 0.56 -8.63 16.60
CA GLU A 163 0.65 -8.87 18.04
C GLU A 163 2.06 -9.24 18.52
N ASN A 164 2.92 -9.78 17.64
CA ASN A 164 4.24 -10.23 18.05
C ASN A 164 5.39 -9.46 17.38
N PHE A 165 5.07 -8.49 16.55
CA PHE A 165 6.06 -7.60 15.94
C PHE A 165 6.74 -6.76 17.04
N HIS A 166 8.06 -6.83 17.17
CA HIS A 166 8.87 -6.22 18.24
C HIS A 166 8.53 -6.65 19.66
N LYS A 167 7.85 -7.79 19.86
CA LYS A 167 7.49 -8.28 21.20
C LYS A 167 8.70 -8.63 22.06
N SER A 168 9.81 -9.06 21.48
CA SER A 168 11.06 -9.34 22.19
C SER A 168 12.28 -8.93 21.36
N VAL A 169 13.33 -8.47 22.04
CA VAL A 169 14.65 -8.20 21.45
C VAL A 169 15.53 -9.45 21.35
N TYR A 170 15.09 -10.56 21.93
CA TYR A 170 15.89 -11.80 22.01
C TYR A 170 15.44 -12.87 21.04
N TYR A 171 14.17 -12.83 20.59
CA TYR A 171 13.61 -13.81 19.67
C TYR A 171 12.47 -13.23 18.85
N VAL A 172 12.19 -13.87 17.74
CA VAL A 172 11.02 -13.59 16.88
C VAL A 172 10.26 -14.88 16.67
N ASP A 173 8.96 -14.86 16.89
CA ASP A 173 8.06 -15.95 16.57
C ASP A 173 7.48 -15.75 15.18
N TYR A 174 7.72 -16.70 14.27
CA TYR A 174 7.17 -16.68 12.91
C TYR A 174 5.73 -17.22 12.91
N ASN A 175 4.79 -16.47 13.50
CA ASN A 175 3.40 -16.90 13.68
C ASN A 175 2.67 -17.19 12.37
N GLU A 176 3.08 -16.56 11.28
CA GLU A 176 2.46 -16.73 9.97
C GLU A 176 2.84 -18.04 9.31
N ASP A 177 4.00 -18.65 9.70
CA ASP A 177 4.53 -19.87 9.10
C ASP A 177 4.53 -19.75 7.55
N ILE A 178 3.88 -20.69 6.86
CA ILE A 178 3.73 -20.66 5.39
C ILE A 178 2.63 -19.70 4.90
N TYR A 179 1.81 -19.19 5.81
CA TYR A 179 0.67 -18.33 5.51
C TYR A 179 1.04 -16.84 5.54
N VAL A 180 2.10 -16.44 4.84
CA VAL A 180 2.55 -15.06 4.76
C VAL A 180 1.77 -14.27 3.71
N GLY A 181 1.34 -13.05 4.05
CA GLY A 181 0.70 -12.11 3.15
C GLY A 181 -0.60 -12.67 2.54
N TYR A 182 -0.75 -12.63 1.21
CA TYR A 182 -1.96 -13.10 0.52
C TYR A 182 -2.32 -14.55 0.82
N ARG A 183 -1.33 -15.41 1.15
CA ARG A 183 -1.61 -16.80 1.51
C ARG A 183 -2.47 -16.92 2.75
N TYR A 184 -2.25 -16.05 3.74
CA TYR A 184 -3.10 -15.95 4.93
C TYR A 184 -4.52 -15.52 4.54
N PHE A 185 -4.63 -14.37 3.89
CA PHE A 185 -5.93 -13.77 3.58
C PHE A 185 -6.79 -14.61 2.64
N GLU A 186 -6.18 -15.40 1.76
CA GLU A 186 -6.87 -16.28 0.82
C GLU A 186 -7.16 -17.69 1.38
N THR A 187 -6.58 -18.04 2.52
CA THR A 187 -6.68 -19.39 3.07
C THR A 187 -7.48 -19.44 4.36
N ILE A 188 -7.26 -18.49 5.25
CA ILE A 188 -7.87 -18.51 6.59
C ILE A 188 -9.33 -18.04 6.49
N PRO A 189 -10.29 -18.82 7.03
CA PRO A 189 -11.70 -18.44 6.97
C PRO A 189 -11.97 -17.05 7.56
N GLY A 190 -12.68 -16.23 6.82
CA GLY A 190 -13.03 -14.85 7.21
C GLY A 190 -11.91 -13.81 7.00
N ALA A 191 -10.68 -14.23 6.69
CA ALA A 191 -9.57 -13.27 6.49
C ALA A 191 -9.74 -12.45 5.20
N ALA A 192 -10.31 -13.03 4.14
CA ALA A 192 -10.54 -12.32 2.88
C ALA A 192 -11.48 -11.10 3.02
N GLU A 193 -12.40 -11.13 3.97
CA GLU A 193 -13.34 -10.03 4.24
C GLU A 193 -12.65 -8.80 4.85
N LYS A 194 -11.43 -8.99 5.36
CA LYS A 194 -10.59 -7.96 5.98
C LYS A 194 -9.66 -7.25 4.99
N VAL A 195 -9.76 -7.56 3.70
CA VAL A 195 -8.86 -7.05 2.67
C VAL A 195 -9.44 -5.83 1.98
N ASN A 196 -8.73 -4.72 2.03
CA ASN A 196 -9.03 -3.52 1.25
C ASN A 196 -8.57 -3.65 -0.20
N TYR A 197 -7.31 -4.06 -0.39
CA TYR A 197 -6.74 -4.29 -1.73
C TYR A 197 -5.90 -5.57 -1.71
N PRO A 198 -6.21 -6.55 -2.56
CA PRO A 198 -5.49 -7.81 -2.58
C PRO A 198 -4.10 -7.69 -3.22
N PHE A 199 -3.23 -8.63 -2.90
CA PHE A 199 -1.98 -8.85 -3.65
C PHE A 199 -2.25 -8.94 -5.15
N GLY A 200 -1.44 -8.27 -5.95
CA GLY A 200 -1.58 -8.24 -7.40
C GLY A 200 -2.62 -7.24 -7.93
N PHE A 201 -3.30 -6.49 -7.05
CA PHE A 201 -4.21 -5.42 -7.48
C PHE A 201 -3.44 -4.27 -8.15
N GLY A 202 -4.04 -3.69 -9.18
CA GLY A 202 -3.54 -2.48 -9.83
C GLY A 202 -4.35 -2.18 -11.08
N LEU A 203 -4.74 -0.92 -11.23
CA LEU A 203 -5.52 -0.43 -12.37
C LEU A 203 -4.62 0.09 -13.48
N SER A 204 -5.22 0.24 -14.65
CA SER A 204 -4.58 0.78 -15.86
C SER A 204 -5.51 1.81 -16.49
N TYR A 205 -4.97 2.70 -17.35
CA TYR A 205 -5.76 3.61 -18.18
C TYR A 205 -6.32 2.93 -19.44
N THR A 206 -6.17 1.62 -19.54
CA THR A 206 -6.78 0.77 -20.58
C THR A 206 -7.33 -0.50 -19.94
N SER A 207 -8.02 -1.32 -20.71
CA SER A 207 -8.59 -2.58 -20.25
C SER A 207 -7.94 -3.74 -20.99
N PHE A 208 -7.84 -4.88 -20.28
CA PHE A 208 -7.29 -6.11 -20.84
C PHE A 208 -8.25 -7.27 -20.61
N GLU A 209 -8.29 -8.17 -21.57
CA GLU A 209 -8.89 -9.50 -21.43
C GLU A 209 -7.80 -10.55 -21.44
N THR A 210 -7.91 -11.53 -20.54
CA THR A 210 -6.97 -12.66 -20.47
C THR A 210 -7.73 -13.94 -20.71
N GLU A 211 -7.29 -14.72 -21.68
CA GLU A 211 -7.85 -16.04 -22.03
C GLU A 211 -6.79 -17.11 -21.81
N VAL A 212 -7.13 -18.18 -21.10
CA VAL A 212 -6.28 -19.37 -20.97
C VAL A 212 -6.49 -20.27 -22.19
N LEU A 213 -5.45 -20.39 -23.03
CA LEU A 213 -5.49 -21.18 -24.26
C LEU A 213 -5.21 -22.67 -24.01
N GLY A 214 -4.58 -23.01 -22.88
CA GLY A 214 -4.32 -24.39 -22.50
C GLY A 214 -3.25 -24.52 -21.44
N ALA A 215 -3.18 -25.71 -20.86
CA ALA A 215 -2.13 -26.12 -19.92
C ALA A 215 -1.67 -27.53 -20.29
N GLU A 216 -0.37 -27.76 -20.29
CA GLU A 216 0.23 -29.05 -20.60
C GLU A 216 1.41 -29.35 -19.67
N GLU A 217 1.66 -30.62 -19.38
CA GLU A 217 2.90 -31.04 -18.75
C GLU A 217 3.99 -31.20 -19.83
N LYS A 218 5.13 -30.56 -19.60
CA LYS A 218 6.28 -30.69 -20.48
C LYS A 218 7.56 -30.63 -19.66
N ASP A 219 8.40 -31.63 -19.81
CA ASP A 219 9.70 -31.75 -19.15
C ASP A 219 9.59 -31.60 -17.61
N GLY A 220 8.56 -32.19 -16.99
CA GLY A 220 8.30 -32.13 -15.54
C GLY A 220 7.83 -30.74 -15.05
N LYS A 221 7.37 -29.88 -15.94
CA LYS A 221 6.81 -28.56 -15.64
C LYS A 221 5.41 -28.42 -16.23
N ILE A 222 4.58 -27.63 -15.55
CA ILE A 222 3.29 -27.22 -16.12
C ILE A 222 3.51 -25.97 -16.95
N VAL A 223 3.24 -26.07 -18.24
CA VAL A 223 3.28 -24.94 -19.19
C VAL A 223 1.85 -24.46 -19.43
N VAL A 224 1.59 -23.23 -19.08
CA VAL A 224 0.30 -22.57 -19.33
C VAL A 224 0.47 -21.54 -20.44
N LYS A 225 -0.43 -21.62 -21.43
CA LYS A 225 -0.51 -20.63 -22.53
C LYS A 225 -1.71 -19.74 -22.29
N ALA A 226 -1.50 -18.45 -22.35
CA ALA A 226 -2.55 -17.45 -22.23
C ALA A 226 -2.41 -16.40 -23.34
N ALA A 227 -3.54 -15.89 -23.82
CA ALA A 227 -3.61 -14.71 -24.66
C ALA A 227 -4.01 -13.52 -23.79
N VAL A 228 -3.36 -12.36 -24.02
CA VAL A 228 -3.71 -11.10 -23.38
C VAL A 228 -4.04 -10.10 -24.49
N THR A 229 -5.26 -9.59 -24.47
CA THR A 229 -5.75 -8.64 -25.47
C THR A 229 -6.03 -7.30 -24.80
N ASN A 230 -5.44 -6.24 -25.32
CA ASN A 230 -5.80 -4.88 -24.93
C ASN A 230 -7.13 -4.51 -25.60
N THR A 231 -8.18 -4.37 -24.81
CA THR A 231 -9.54 -4.05 -25.27
C THR A 231 -9.88 -2.56 -25.16
N GLY A 232 -8.98 -1.77 -24.56
CA GLY A 232 -9.17 -0.33 -24.40
C GLY A 232 -8.49 0.47 -25.53
N LYS A 233 -8.42 1.79 -25.33
CA LYS A 233 -7.96 2.74 -26.35
C LYS A 233 -6.51 3.22 -26.17
N ARG A 234 -5.87 2.89 -25.05
CA ARG A 234 -4.49 3.31 -24.73
C ARG A 234 -3.55 2.12 -24.77
N ALA A 235 -2.33 2.33 -25.23
CA ALA A 235 -1.28 1.34 -25.06
C ALA A 235 -1.00 1.12 -23.57
N GLY A 236 -0.72 -0.11 -23.21
CA GLY A 236 -0.46 -0.46 -21.80
C GLY A 236 0.19 -1.83 -21.68
N LYS A 237 0.55 -2.15 -20.44
CA LYS A 237 1.12 -3.45 -20.08
C LYS A 237 0.25 -4.06 -18.97
N GLU A 238 0.06 -5.37 -19.03
CA GLU A 238 -0.64 -6.13 -18.00
C GLU A 238 0.31 -7.15 -17.36
N VAL A 239 0.07 -7.49 -16.10
CA VAL A 239 0.79 -8.55 -15.39
C VAL A 239 -0.14 -9.74 -15.21
N VAL A 240 0.15 -10.81 -15.95
CA VAL A 240 -0.54 -12.09 -15.79
C VAL A 240 0.12 -12.86 -14.65
N GLN A 241 -0.68 -13.32 -13.70
CA GLN A 241 -0.25 -14.09 -12.55
C GLN A 241 -0.86 -15.50 -12.65
N LEU A 242 -0.03 -16.51 -12.50
CA LEU A 242 -0.44 -17.91 -12.47
C LEU A 242 -0.36 -18.42 -11.03
N TYR A 243 -1.49 -18.84 -10.50
CA TYR A 243 -1.59 -19.45 -9.19
C TYR A 243 -1.90 -20.94 -9.30
N TYR A 244 -1.40 -21.71 -8.34
CA TYR A 244 -1.76 -23.11 -8.19
C TYR A 244 -2.22 -23.39 -6.76
N GLY A 245 -3.10 -24.36 -6.59
CA GLY A 245 -3.49 -24.93 -5.31
C GLY A 245 -2.97 -26.36 -5.18
N ALA A 246 -2.22 -26.63 -4.10
CA ALA A 246 -1.79 -27.98 -3.81
C ALA A 246 -2.90 -28.78 -3.10
N PRO A 247 -3.07 -30.09 -3.39
CA PRO A 247 -4.05 -30.90 -2.69
C PRO A 247 -3.83 -30.88 -1.18
N GLN A 248 -4.89 -30.66 -0.43
CA GLN A 248 -4.85 -30.72 1.04
C GLN A 248 -4.60 -32.16 1.51
N GLY A 249 -3.81 -32.33 2.57
CA GLY A 249 -3.43 -33.63 3.11
C GLY A 249 -3.25 -33.59 4.62
N LYS A 250 -2.29 -34.34 5.15
CA LYS A 250 -1.96 -34.30 6.58
C LYS A 250 -1.46 -32.95 7.05
N LEU A 251 -0.79 -32.21 6.17
CA LEU A 251 -0.34 -30.85 6.42
C LEU A 251 -1.30 -29.89 5.72
N GLY A 252 -1.69 -28.82 6.42
CA GLY A 252 -2.37 -27.69 5.81
C GLY A 252 -1.48 -27.02 4.77
N LYS A 253 -2.06 -26.45 3.72
CA LYS A 253 -1.36 -25.74 2.66
C LYS A 253 -2.15 -24.48 2.29
N PRO A 254 -1.47 -23.43 1.80
CA PRO A 254 -2.18 -22.28 1.26
C PRO A 254 -3.17 -22.68 0.17
N ALA A 255 -4.32 -22.02 0.15
CA ALA A 255 -5.36 -22.29 -0.85
C ALA A 255 -4.86 -22.04 -2.27
N LYS A 256 -3.99 -21.02 -2.41
CA LYS A 256 -3.31 -20.71 -3.67
C LYS A 256 -1.92 -20.11 -3.44
N GLU A 257 -1.00 -20.44 -4.32
CA GLU A 257 0.36 -19.92 -4.33
C GLU A 257 0.72 -19.41 -5.72
N LEU A 258 1.45 -18.28 -5.78
CA LEU A 258 1.95 -17.72 -7.04
C LEU A 258 3.04 -18.62 -7.59
N GLY A 259 2.75 -19.31 -8.69
CA GLY A 259 3.70 -20.18 -9.36
C GLY A 259 4.54 -19.48 -10.42
N ALA A 260 3.96 -18.51 -11.09
CA ALA A 260 4.65 -17.72 -12.12
C ALA A 260 3.92 -16.39 -12.36
N TYR A 261 4.64 -15.42 -12.93
CA TYR A 261 4.04 -14.22 -13.48
C TYR A 261 4.81 -13.73 -14.71
N ARG A 262 4.13 -12.97 -15.55
CA ARG A 262 4.73 -12.33 -16.72
C ARG A 262 4.04 -11.00 -17.01
N LYS A 263 4.87 -10.00 -17.32
CA LYS A 263 4.41 -8.68 -17.76
C LYS A 263 4.50 -8.55 -19.28
#